data_14044a3815ad63a2a6c4372bb69bcd67
#
_entry.id   14044a3815ad63a2a6c4372bb69bcd67
#
_cell.length_a   1.000
_cell.length_b   1.000
_cell.length_c   1.000
_cell.angle_alpha   90.00
_cell.angle_beta   90.00
_cell.angle_gamma   90.00
#
_symmetry.space_group_name_H-M   'P 1'
#
loop_
_entity.id
_entity.type
_entity.pdbx_description
1 polymer ?
#
loop_
_entity_poly.entity_id
_entity_poly.type
_entity_poly.pdbx_seq_one_letter_code
_entity_poly.pdbx_strand_id
1 'polypeptide(L)'
;MKLLKTVPAIVMLAGGMFASLNAAADDSVFTVMDDPASAKKPFEGNLNAGYLAQSGNTKSSSLTADTTMTWYGQTTAWSLWGNASNTSSKDERSSEKYAAGGRSRFNLTDYDYLFGQASWLTDRYNGYRERDVLTAGYGRQFLNGPVHSFRFEFGPGVRYDKYTDNASETQPLGYASGAYAWQLTDNAKFTQGVSVFGAEDTTLNSESALNVAINEHFGLKVAYNVTWNSEPPESAPEHTDRRTTLSLGYSM
;
A
#
# COMPACT_ATOMS: atom_id res chain seq x y z
N MET A 1 -26.06 39.84 -43.65
CA MET A 1 -24.83 39.06 -43.81
C MET A 1 -23.97 39.28 -42.56
N LYS A 2 -24.16 38.45 -41.53
CA LYS A 2 -23.40 38.53 -40.27
C LYS A 2 -22.57 37.24 -40.16
N LEU A 3 -21.26 37.44 -40.27
CA LEU A 3 -20.27 36.38 -40.04
C LEU A 3 -20.25 35.99 -38.54
N LEU A 4 -20.64 34.77 -38.24
CA LEU A 4 -20.37 34.12 -36.97
C LEU A 4 -18.89 33.74 -36.94
N LYS A 5 -18.12 34.35 -36.04
CA LYS A 5 -16.77 33.93 -35.69
C LYS A 5 -16.88 32.73 -34.76
N THR A 6 -16.58 31.56 -35.25
CA THR A 6 -16.35 30.37 -34.43
C THR A 6 -15.02 30.51 -33.69
N VAL A 7 -15.09 30.60 -32.39
CA VAL A 7 -13.95 30.49 -31.49
C VAL A 7 -13.68 29.00 -31.33
N PRO A 8 -12.49 28.47 -31.63
CA PRO A 8 -12.16 27.10 -31.27
C PRO A 8 -11.97 27.04 -29.75
N ALA A 9 -12.83 26.28 -29.11
CA ALA A 9 -12.62 25.89 -27.74
C ALA A 9 -11.36 24.99 -27.67
N ILE A 10 -10.26 25.57 -27.22
CA ILE A 10 -9.07 24.81 -26.82
C ILE A 10 -9.46 24.09 -25.53
N VAL A 11 -9.84 22.83 -25.64
CA VAL A 11 -9.91 21.91 -24.54
C VAL A 11 -8.47 21.65 -24.14
N MET A 12 -7.97 22.41 -23.16
CA MET A 12 -6.78 22.03 -22.41
C MET A 12 -7.15 20.77 -21.61
N LEU A 13 -6.79 19.61 -22.13
CA LEU A 13 -6.62 18.42 -21.34
C LEU A 13 -5.42 18.66 -20.40
N ALA A 14 -5.69 19.30 -19.27
CA ALA A 14 -4.83 19.23 -18.11
C ALA A 14 -5.03 17.82 -17.53
N GLY A 15 -4.42 16.82 -18.18
CA GLY A 15 -4.27 15.49 -17.62
C GLY A 15 -3.38 15.63 -16.38
N GLY A 16 -3.99 15.84 -15.22
CA GLY A 16 -3.31 15.79 -13.92
C GLY A 16 -2.64 14.43 -13.78
N MET A 17 -1.32 14.42 -13.85
CA MET A 17 -0.50 13.25 -13.55
C MET A 17 -0.59 12.98 -12.05
N PHE A 18 -1.52 12.13 -11.66
CA PHE A 18 -1.44 11.55 -10.33
C PHE A 18 -0.53 10.34 -10.42
N ALA A 19 0.72 10.53 -10.01
CA ALA A 19 1.48 9.42 -9.48
C ALA A 19 0.57 8.76 -8.42
N SER A 20 0.33 7.47 -8.56
CA SER A 20 -0.47 6.73 -7.60
C SER A 20 0.16 6.91 -6.23
N LEU A 21 -0.51 7.65 -5.32
CA LEU A 21 -0.16 7.63 -3.90
C LEU A 21 -0.42 6.20 -3.42
N ASN A 22 0.58 5.35 -3.61
CA ASN A 22 0.56 3.97 -3.16
C ASN A 22 0.74 3.99 -1.66
N ALA A 23 -0.34 3.79 -0.95
CA ALA A 23 -0.26 3.60 0.47
C ALA A 23 0.23 2.20 0.78
N ALA A 24 1.31 2.11 1.50
CA ALA A 24 1.63 0.89 2.18
C ALA A 24 0.54 0.59 3.21
N ALA A 25 -0.12 -0.55 3.08
CA ALA A 25 -0.96 -1.09 4.13
C ALA A 25 -0.12 -1.38 5.37
N ASP A 26 -0.72 -1.30 6.52
CA ASP A 26 -0.05 -1.38 7.82
C ASP A 26 0.66 -2.71 8.10
N ASP A 27 0.34 -3.76 7.40
CA ASP A 27 1.07 -5.05 7.41
C ASP A 27 1.86 -5.27 6.12
N SER A 28 2.73 -4.35 5.83
CA SER A 28 4.01 -4.50 5.10
C SER A 28 4.01 -5.17 3.73
N VAL A 29 2.92 -5.68 3.19
CA VAL A 29 3.01 -6.55 2.02
C VAL A 29 2.09 -6.14 0.87
N PHE A 30 1.27 -5.13 1.06
CA PHE A 30 0.35 -4.68 0.03
C PHE A 30 0.89 -3.45 -0.70
N THR A 31 1.84 -3.65 -1.60
CA THR A 31 2.31 -2.59 -2.50
C THR A 31 1.63 -2.71 -3.84
N VAL A 32 0.79 -1.73 -4.15
CA VAL A 32 0.17 -1.60 -5.46
C VAL A 32 1.21 -1.05 -6.43
N MET A 33 1.59 -1.82 -7.43
CA MET A 33 2.49 -1.40 -8.52
C MET A 33 1.67 -1.28 -9.79
N ASP A 34 1.75 -0.14 -10.47
CA ASP A 34 1.06 0.07 -11.73
C ASP A 34 1.67 -0.75 -12.86
N ASP A 35 0.97 -0.85 -13.97
CA ASP A 35 1.43 -1.52 -15.16
C ASP A 35 2.59 -0.72 -15.78
N PRO A 36 3.81 -1.31 -15.97
CA PRO A 36 4.91 -0.64 -16.64
C PRO A 36 4.53 -0.04 -18.02
N ALA A 37 3.67 -0.71 -18.77
CA ALA A 37 3.21 -0.23 -20.06
C ALA A 37 2.33 1.04 -19.98
N SER A 38 1.71 1.30 -18.84
CA SER A 38 0.89 2.49 -18.57
C SER A 38 1.62 3.61 -17.83
N ALA A 39 2.84 3.36 -17.36
CA ALA A 39 3.64 4.32 -16.61
C ALA A 39 4.01 5.53 -17.49
N LYS A 40 3.76 6.72 -16.95
CA LYS A 40 4.03 7.98 -17.67
C LYS A 40 5.46 8.48 -17.45
N LYS A 41 6.09 8.04 -16.37
CA LYS A 41 7.47 8.40 -15.99
C LYS A 41 8.28 7.13 -15.77
N PRO A 42 9.59 7.13 -16.04
CA PRO A 42 10.45 5.98 -15.76
C PRO A 42 10.69 5.76 -14.26
N PHE A 43 10.41 6.78 -13.44
CA PHE A 43 10.54 6.75 -11.99
C PHE A 43 9.38 7.49 -11.34
N GLU A 44 8.84 6.90 -10.29
CA GLU A 44 7.85 7.50 -9.40
C GLU A 44 8.28 7.29 -7.96
N GLY A 45 8.23 8.36 -7.18
CA GLY A 45 8.53 8.34 -5.74
C GLY A 45 7.46 9.05 -4.96
N ASN A 46 7.09 8.50 -3.81
CA ASN A 46 6.21 9.18 -2.88
C ASN A 46 6.67 8.99 -1.44
N LEU A 47 6.38 10.00 -0.63
CA LEU A 47 6.65 10.05 0.79
C LEU A 47 5.40 10.59 1.47
N ASN A 48 4.88 9.85 2.44
CA ASN A 48 3.77 10.28 3.28
C ASN A 48 4.24 10.40 4.72
N ALA A 49 3.75 11.41 5.42
CA ALA A 49 3.95 11.55 6.85
C ALA A 49 2.64 11.97 7.52
N GLY A 50 2.33 11.32 8.63
CA GLY A 50 1.14 11.58 9.43
C GLY A 50 1.51 11.75 10.89
N TYR A 51 0.91 12.73 11.57
CA TYR A 51 1.04 12.92 13.00
C TYR A 51 -0.33 13.17 13.63
N LEU A 52 -0.62 12.39 14.66
CA LEU A 52 -1.82 12.55 15.47
C LEU A 52 -1.40 12.77 16.92
N ALA A 53 -1.93 13.79 17.57
CA ALA A 53 -1.75 14.03 19.00
C ALA A 53 -3.10 14.23 19.68
N GLN A 54 -3.30 13.57 20.79
CA GLN A 54 -4.47 13.71 21.66
C GLN A 54 -4.01 14.15 23.04
N SER A 55 -4.68 15.16 23.60
CA SER A 55 -4.41 15.67 24.93
C SER A 55 -5.71 15.78 25.74
N GLY A 56 -5.59 15.77 27.07
CA GLY A 56 -6.73 15.81 27.98
C GLY A 56 -6.64 14.68 28.99
N ASN A 57 -7.75 14.02 29.28
CA ASN A 57 -7.80 12.88 30.22
C ASN A 57 -6.97 11.67 29.72
N THR A 58 -6.78 11.58 28.41
CA THR A 58 -5.88 10.61 27.77
C THR A 58 -4.88 11.39 26.93
N LYS A 59 -3.58 11.13 27.15
CA LYS A 59 -2.50 11.65 26.32
C LYS A 59 -2.04 10.54 25.40
N SER A 60 -2.09 10.77 24.10
CA SER A 60 -1.50 9.86 23.10
C SER A 60 -0.95 10.63 21.93
N SER A 61 0.09 10.12 21.32
CA SER A 61 0.62 10.63 20.06
C SER A 61 0.98 9.47 19.14
N SER A 62 0.75 9.64 17.86
CA SER A 62 1.13 8.68 16.84
C SER A 62 1.84 9.40 15.70
N LEU A 63 2.99 8.88 15.32
CA LEU A 63 3.75 9.32 14.14
C LEU A 63 3.81 8.16 13.16
N THR A 64 3.43 8.42 11.93
CA THR A 64 3.55 7.47 10.81
C THR A 64 4.33 8.11 9.68
N ALA A 65 5.16 7.32 9.02
CA ALA A 65 5.85 7.71 7.80
C ALA A 65 5.93 6.51 6.86
N ASP A 66 5.66 6.71 5.58
CA ASP A 66 5.84 5.70 4.56
C ASP A 66 6.43 6.31 3.29
N THR A 67 7.17 5.48 2.56
CA THR A 67 7.77 5.84 1.28
C THR A 67 7.69 4.66 0.32
N THR A 68 7.50 4.99 -0.96
CA THR A 68 7.58 4.01 -2.06
C THR A 68 8.33 4.65 -3.21
N MET A 69 9.24 3.88 -3.82
CA MET A 69 10.01 4.25 -4.99
C MET A 69 9.82 3.18 -6.04
N THR A 70 9.39 3.54 -7.23
CA THR A 70 9.11 2.60 -8.32
C THR A 70 9.84 3.03 -9.59
N TRP A 71 10.54 2.09 -10.19
CA TRP A 71 11.23 2.23 -11.47
C TRP A 71 10.49 1.41 -12.52
N TYR A 72 10.20 2.02 -13.64
CA TYR A 72 9.49 1.41 -14.75
C TYR A 72 10.40 1.24 -15.96
N GLY A 73 10.49 0.00 -16.45
CA GLY A 73 11.02 -0.32 -17.76
C GLY A 73 9.88 -0.49 -18.77
N GLN A 74 10.15 -1.09 -19.93
CA GLN A 74 9.11 -1.33 -20.94
C GLN A 74 8.11 -2.42 -20.51
N THR A 75 8.63 -3.51 -19.98
CA THR A 75 7.85 -4.69 -19.55
C THR A 75 8.06 -5.05 -18.08
N THR A 76 8.91 -4.31 -17.39
CA THR A 76 9.31 -4.58 -16.00
C THR A 76 9.08 -3.38 -15.11
N ALA A 77 8.70 -3.60 -13.87
CA ALA A 77 8.72 -2.58 -12.83
C ALA A 77 9.37 -3.14 -11.57
N TRP A 78 10.05 -2.27 -10.84
CA TRP A 78 10.68 -2.56 -9.56
C TRP A 78 10.25 -1.52 -8.55
N SER A 79 9.82 -1.96 -7.38
CA SER A 79 9.43 -1.06 -6.30
C SER A 79 10.17 -1.42 -5.03
N LEU A 80 10.64 -0.40 -4.32
CA LEU A 80 11.10 -0.48 -2.94
C LEU A 80 10.17 0.37 -2.08
N TRP A 81 9.85 -0.13 -0.91
CA TRP A 81 8.99 0.57 0.02
C TRP A 81 9.46 0.41 1.46
N GLY A 82 9.07 1.34 2.30
CA GLY A 82 9.31 1.29 3.73
C GLY A 82 8.27 2.07 4.50
N ASN A 83 7.95 1.60 5.70
CA ASN A 83 7.06 2.30 6.62
C ASN A 83 7.58 2.26 8.05
N ALA A 84 7.19 3.28 8.81
CA ALA A 84 7.47 3.41 10.22
C ALA A 84 6.22 3.92 10.94
N SER A 85 5.87 3.31 12.05
CA SER A 85 4.78 3.76 12.90
C SER A 85 5.20 3.68 14.36
N ASN A 86 4.97 4.76 15.10
CA ASN A 86 5.29 4.87 16.51
C ASN A 86 4.12 5.52 17.25
N THR A 87 3.62 4.87 18.27
CA THR A 87 2.53 5.38 19.09
C THR A 87 2.97 5.39 20.55
N SER A 88 2.72 6.50 21.24
CA SER A 88 2.92 6.64 22.68
C SER A 88 1.58 6.93 23.35
N SER A 89 1.35 6.35 24.52
CA SER A 89 0.18 6.61 25.36
C SER A 89 0.63 6.86 26.78
N LYS A 90 0.18 7.97 27.40
CA LYS A 90 0.58 8.40 28.75
C LYS A 90 2.09 8.52 28.95
N ASP A 91 2.78 9.07 27.93
CA ASP A 91 4.24 9.22 27.90
C ASP A 91 5.04 7.90 27.86
N GLU A 92 4.37 6.76 27.72
CA GLU A 92 4.99 5.45 27.45
C GLU A 92 4.75 5.01 26.02
N ARG A 93 5.76 4.36 25.41
CA ARG A 93 5.64 3.81 24.07
C ARG A 93 4.67 2.62 24.10
N SER A 94 3.62 2.68 23.29
CA SER A 94 2.58 1.66 23.23
C SER A 94 2.57 0.85 21.93
N SER A 95 3.23 1.35 20.87
CA SER A 95 3.42 0.65 19.61
C SER A 95 4.69 1.13 18.92
N GLU A 96 5.42 0.20 18.32
CA GLU A 96 6.59 0.48 17.49
C GLU A 96 6.66 -0.55 16.39
N LYS A 97 6.45 -0.11 15.14
CA LYS A 97 6.38 -0.95 13.96
C LYS A 97 7.22 -0.38 12.85
N TYR A 98 8.07 -1.19 12.26
CA TYR A 98 8.84 -0.86 11.07
C TYR A 98 8.68 -1.98 10.05
N ALA A 99 8.57 -1.63 8.79
CA ALA A 99 8.59 -2.60 7.72
C ALA A 99 9.26 -2.03 6.48
N ALA A 100 9.85 -2.92 5.70
CA ALA A 100 10.47 -2.59 4.43
C ALA A 100 10.31 -3.77 3.47
N GLY A 101 10.33 -3.50 2.18
CA GLY A 101 10.27 -4.56 1.19
C GLY A 101 10.58 -4.10 -0.21
N GLY A 102 10.63 -5.08 -1.08
CA GLY A 102 10.81 -4.88 -2.50
C GLY A 102 9.88 -5.78 -3.30
N ARG A 103 9.50 -5.31 -4.46
CA ARG A 103 8.62 -6.01 -5.38
C ARG A 103 9.09 -5.84 -6.81
N SER A 104 8.95 -6.89 -7.60
CA SER A 104 9.16 -6.85 -9.04
C SER A 104 7.91 -7.31 -9.78
N ARG A 105 7.71 -6.76 -10.97
CA ARG A 105 6.67 -7.16 -11.92
C ARG A 105 7.31 -7.34 -13.29
N PHE A 106 6.92 -8.40 -13.99
CA PHE A 106 7.32 -8.68 -15.36
C PHE A 106 6.08 -9.00 -16.20
N ASN A 107 5.74 -8.14 -17.16
CA ASN A 107 4.60 -8.32 -18.05
C ASN A 107 4.90 -9.44 -19.06
N LEU A 108 3.99 -10.41 -19.14
CA LEU A 108 4.00 -11.47 -20.15
C LEU A 108 3.17 -11.08 -21.37
N THR A 109 2.06 -10.39 -21.13
CA THR A 109 1.13 -9.85 -22.12
C THR A 109 0.64 -8.47 -21.65
N ASP A 110 -0.28 -7.85 -22.35
CA ASP A 110 -0.91 -6.58 -21.94
C ASP A 110 -1.75 -6.73 -20.64
N TYR A 111 -2.11 -7.94 -20.26
CA TYR A 111 -2.95 -8.19 -19.09
C TYR A 111 -2.30 -9.09 -18.05
N ASP A 112 -1.41 -9.99 -18.48
CA ASP A 112 -0.85 -11.04 -17.64
C ASP A 112 0.59 -10.73 -17.26
N TYR A 113 0.96 -11.00 -16.01
CA TYR A 113 2.31 -10.74 -15.52
C TYR A 113 2.74 -11.74 -14.44
N LEU A 114 4.04 -11.85 -14.26
CA LEU A 114 4.65 -12.49 -13.09
C LEU A 114 5.04 -11.40 -12.08
N PHE A 115 4.99 -11.76 -10.81
CA PHE A 115 5.52 -10.91 -9.73
C PHE A 115 6.39 -11.72 -8.77
N GLY A 116 7.26 -11.01 -8.09
CA GLY A 116 8.01 -11.47 -6.94
C GLY A 116 8.08 -10.36 -5.91
N GLN A 117 7.93 -10.68 -4.63
CA GLN A 117 8.06 -9.71 -3.55
C GLN A 117 8.71 -10.32 -2.33
N ALA A 118 9.46 -9.50 -1.62
CA ALA A 118 10.05 -9.81 -0.33
C ALA A 118 9.78 -8.67 0.63
N SER A 119 9.47 -8.99 1.87
CA SER A 119 9.23 -8.00 2.91
C SER A 119 9.79 -8.46 4.25
N TRP A 120 10.17 -7.48 5.04
CA TRP A 120 10.62 -7.59 6.42
C TRP A 120 9.76 -6.69 7.30
N LEU A 121 9.39 -7.18 8.48
CA LEU A 121 8.58 -6.48 9.47
C LEU A 121 9.16 -6.70 10.86
N THR A 122 9.12 -5.67 11.71
CA THR A 122 9.21 -5.79 13.16
C THR A 122 8.03 -5.09 13.82
N ASP A 123 7.32 -5.79 14.69
CA ASP A 123 6.18 -5.30 15.48
C ASP A 123 6.20 -5.94 16.87
N ARG A 124 7.05 -5.40 17.72
CA ARG A 124 7.34 -5.99 19.03
C ARG A 124 6.15 -5.98 19.98
N TYR A 125 5.24 -5.04 19.82
CA TYR A 125 4.05 -4.90 20.67
C TYR A 125 2.95 -5.87 20.27
N ASN A 126 2.95 -6.32 19.00
CA ASN A 126 2.07 -7.38 18.51
C ASN A 126 2.75 -8.77 18.51
N GLY A 127 3.86 -8.92 19.24
CA GLY A 127 4.50 -10.20 19.46
C GLY A 127 5.54 -10.61 18.43
N TYR A 128 5.75 -9.81 17.35
CA TYR A 128 6.70 -10.13 16.28
C TYR A 128 7.99 -9.33 16.43
N ARG A 129 9.08 -10.01 16.75
CA ARG A 129 10.42 -9.44 16.71
C ARG A 129 10.90 -9.25 15.27
N GLU A 130 10.55 -10.21 14.43
CA GLU A 130 10.89 -10.23 13.02
C GLU A 130 9.89 -11.11 12.26
N ARG A 131 9.42 -10.65 11.13
CA ARG A 131 8.62 -11.42 10.18
C ARG A 131 9.13 -11.14 8.78
N ASP A 132 9.60 -12.19 8.11
CA ASP A 132 10.03 -12.14 6.73
C ASP A 132 9.05 -12.90 5.85
N VAL A 133 8.65 -12.30 4.75
CA VAL A 133 7.75 -12.92 3.77
C VAL A 133 8.35 -12.83 2.38
N LEU A 134 8.42 -13.96 1.71
CA LEU A 134 8.78 -14.05 0.29
C LEU A 134 7.63 -14.70 -0.47
N THR A 135 7.13 -14.02 -1.51
CA THR A 135 6.10 -14.58 -2.39
C THR A 135 6.46 -14.33 -3.85
N ALA A 136 6.03 -15.22 -4.70
CA ALA A 136 6.11 -15.08 -6.15
C ALA A 136 4.88 -15.69 -6.79
N GLY A 137 4.46 -15.20 -7.94
CA GLY A 137 3.26 -15.71 -8.55
C GLY A 137 2.88 -15.04 -9.86
N TYR A 138 1.64 -15.27 -10.22
CA TYR A 138 1.01 -14.77 -11.41
C TYR A 138 -0.06 -13.74 -11.05
N GLY A 139 -0.14 -12.70 -11.87
CA GLY A 139 -1.16 -11.66 -11.77
C GLY A 139 -1.84 -11.38 -13.11
N ARG A 140 -3.08 -10.94 -13.03
CA ARG A 140 -3.85 -10.51 -14.19
C ARG A 140 -4.55 -9.19 -13.93
N GLN A 141 -4.40 -8.28 -14.89
CA GLN A 141 -5.12 -7.01 -14.96
C GLN A 141 -6.45 -7.24 -15.65
N PHE A 142 -7.56 -7.19 -14.90
CA PHE A 142 -8.91 -7.38 -15.46
C PHE A 142 -9.50 -6.09 -16.02
N LEU A 143 -9.18 -4.96 -15.37
CA LEU A 143 -9.56 -3.62 -15.83
C LEU A 143 -8.29 -2.77 -15.89
N ASN A 144 -8.06 -2.14 -17.03
CA ASN A 144 -6.91 -1.26 -17.26
C ASN A 144 -7.39 0.04 -17.94
N GLY A 145 -8.40 0.67 -17.35
CA GLY A 145 -8.97 1.93 -17.85
C GLY A 145 -8.54 3.14 -17.04
N PRO A 146 -8.73 4.36 -17.59
CA PRO A 146 -8.37 5.59 -16.87
C PRO A 146 -9.25 5.87 -15.65
N VAL A 147 -10.45 5.31 -15.63
CA VAL A 147 -11.42 5.52 -14.53
C VAL A 147 -11.38 4.33 -13.54
N HIS A 148 -11.29 3.12 -14.06
CA HIS A 148 -11.29 1.90 -13.27
C HIS A 148 -10.09 1.04 -13.60
N SER A 149 -9.42 0.57 -12.57
CA SER A 149 -8.35 -0.42 -12.65
C SER A 149 -8.63 -1.53 -11.63
N PHE A 150 -8.52 -2.79 -12.08
CA PHE A 150 -8.65 -3.94 -11.18
C PHE A 150 -7.67 -5.02 -11.59
N ARG A 151 -6.94 -5.53 -10.61
CA ARG A 151 -6.03 -6.66 -10.79
C ARG A 151 -6.21 -7.66 -9.67
N PHE A 152 -5.85 -8.89 -9.99
CA PHE A 152 -5.79 -9.99 -9.04
C PHE A 152 -4.47 -10.72 -9.19
N GLU A 153 -3.94 -11.21 -8.08
CA GLU A 153 -2.66 -11.91 -8.00
C GLU A 153 -2.80 -13.12 -7.10
N PHE A 154 -2.02 -14.14 -7.38
CA PHE A 154 -1.90 -15.31 -6.51
C PHE A 154 -0.57 -16.02 -6.74
N GLY A 155 -0.11 -16.76 -5.74
CA GLY A 155 1.10 -17.56 -5.85
C GLY A 155 1.52 -18.19 -4.53
N PRO A 156 2.53 -19.04 -4.55
CA PRO A 156 3.16 -19.59 -3.36
C PRO A 156 4.08 -18.57 -2.70
N GLY A 157 4.37 -18.84 -1.42
CA GLY A 157 5.35 -18.09 -0.67
C GLY A 157 5.88 -18.87 0.52
N VAL A 158 6.74 -18.22 1.28
CA VAL A 158 7.27 -18.69 2.54
C VAL A 158 7.30 -17.51 3.53
N ARG A 159 6.98 -17.80 4.77
CA ARG A 159 7.04 -16.83 5.87
C ARG A 159 7.95 -17.38 6.96
N TYR A 160 8.83 -16.52 7.45
CA TYR A 160 9.62 -16.75 8.65
C TYR A 160 9.17 -15.78 9.72
N ASP A 161 8.75 -16.30 10.86
CA ASP A 161 8.36 -15.54 12.05
C ASP A 161 9.35 -15.79 13.18
N LYS A 162 9.79 -14.72 13.84
CA LYS A 162 10.51 -14.75 15.09
C LYS A 162 9.76 -13.93 16.12
N TYR A 163 9.29 -14.60 17.14
CA TYR A 163 8.48 -14.00 18.19
C TYR A 163 9.32 -13.31 19.27
N THR A 164 8.69 -12.52 20.12
CA THR A 164 9.36 -11.79 21.21
C THR A 164 9.92 -12.69 22.29
N ASP A 165 9.39 -13.90 22.46
CA ASP A 165 9.90 -14.97 23.34
C ASP A 165 11.10 -15.74 22.77
N ASN A 166 11.58 -15.35 21.58
CA ASN A 166 12.61 -15.99 20.76
C ASN A 166 12.23 -17.33 20.12
N ALA A 167 10.99 -17.77 20.20
CA ALA A 167 10.51 -18.84 19.33
C ALA A 167 10.58 -18.38 17.86
N SER A 168 10.82 -19.31 16.95
CA SER A 168 10.84 -19.02 15.52
C SER A 168 10.18 -20.13 14.74
N GLU A 169 9.54 -19.76 13.65
CA GLU A 169 8.82 -20.68 12.79
C GLU A 169 9.00 -20.30 11.32
N THR A 170 9.04 -21.30 10.46
CA THR A 170 9.05 -21.11 8.99
C THR A 170 7.93 -21.91 8.39
N GLN A 171 7.04 -21.23 7.68
CA GLN A 171 5.82 -21.83 7.12
C GLN A 171 5.73 -21.57 5.61
N PRO A 172 5.34 -22.59 4.80
CA PRO A 172 4.87 -22.35 3.45
C PRO A 172 3.54 -21.62 3.51
N LEU A 173 3.30 -20.70 2.56
CA LEU A 173 2.04 -19.99 2.47
C LEU A 173 1.50 -19.91 1.05
N GLY A 174 0.19 -19.76 0.94
CA GLY A 174 -0.50 -19.32 -0.26
C GLY A 174 -0.78 -17.83 -0.18
N TYR A 175 -0.46 -17.10 -1.23
CA TYR A 175 -0.75 -15.67 -1.34
C TYR A 175 -1.83 -15.43 -2.37
N ALA A 176 -2.78 -14.56 -2.05
CA ALA A 176 -3.71 -13.99 -3.00
C ALA A 176 -3.97 -12.53 -2.69
N SER A 177 -4.12 -11.69 -3.72
CA SER A 177 -4.48 -10.29 -3.52
C SER A 177 -5.34 -9.74 -4.64
N GLY A 178 -6.17 -8.76 -4.31
CA GLY A 178 -6.95 -7.96 -5.24
C GLY A 178 -6.73 -6.48 -4.99
N ALA A 179 -6.52 -5.71 -6.05
CA ALA A 179 -6.37 -4.25 -5.98
C ALA A 179 -7.30 -3.59 -6.98
N TYR A 180 -8.13 -2.69 -6.46
CA TYR A 180 -9.07 -1.90 -7.24
C TYR A 180 -8.78 -0.41 -7.05
N ALA A 181 -8.82 0.34 -8.15
CA ALA A 181 -8.72 1.78 -8.13
C ALA A 181 -9.86 2.40 -8.95
N TRP A 182 -10.40 3.50 -8.43
CA TRP A 182 -11.46 4.27 -9.07
C TRP A 182 -11.12 5.76 -9.04
N GLN A 183 -10.92 6.36 -10.23
CA GLN A 183 -10.76 7.79 -10.39
C GLN A 183 -12.15 8.45 -10.26
N LEU A 184 -12.44 9.00 -9.09
CA LEU A 184 -13.74 9.64 -8.78
C LEU A 184 -13.90 10.97 -9.50
N THR A 185 -12.84 11.78 -9.47
CA THR A 185 -12.74 13.09 -10.14
C THR A 185 -11.31 13.27 -10.63
N ASP A 186 -11.01 14.35 -11.33
CA ASP A 186 -9.65 14.64 -11.82
C ASP A 186 -8.61 14.70 -10.69
N ASN A 187 -9.03 15.02 -9.48
CA ASN A 187 -8.15 15.17 -8.32
C ASN A 187 -8.44 14.22 -7.15
N ALA A 188 -9.41 13.30 -7.28
CA ALA A 188 -9.76 12.36 -6.23
C ALA A 188 -9.80 10.92 -6.75
N LYS A 189 -9.08 10.03 -6.07
CA LYS A 189 -8.96 8.60 -6.39
C LYS A 189 -9.27 7.77 -5.15
N PHE A 190 -10.19 6.84 -5.29
CA PHE A 190 -10.45 5.79 -4.30
C PHE A 190 -9.64 4.55 -4.65
N THR A 191 -9.06 3.91 -3.64
CA THR A 191 -8.33 2.64 -3.78
C THR A 191 -8.81 1.65 -2.74
N GLN A 192 -8.93 0.38 -3.14
CA GLN A 192 -9.22 -0.74 -2.28
C GLN A 192 -8.24 -1.86 -2.55
N GLY A 193 -7.50 -2.26 -1.53
CA GLY A 193 -6.62 -3.41 -1.56
C GLY A 193 -7.09 -4.48 -0.59
N VAL A 194 -6.92 -5.75 -0.96
CA VAL A 194 -7.12 -6.89 -0.07
C VAL A 194 -6.03 -7.90 -0.37
N SER A 195 -5.38 -8.42 0.67
CA SER A 195 -4.44 -9.53 0.54
C SER A 195 -4.67 -10.60 1.59
N VAL A 196 -4.42 -11.84 1.22
CA VAL A 196 -4.53 -13.01 2.09
C VAL A 196 -3.23 -13.79 2.03
N PHE A 197 -2.70 -14.11 3.18
CA PHE A 197 -1.56 -15.00 3.40
C PHE A 197 -2.09 -16.21 4.16
N GLY A 198 -2.37 -17.29 3.44
CA GLY A 198 -2.89 -18.54 3.98
C GLY A 198 -1.72 -19.47 4.31
N ALA A 199 -1.50 -19.71 5.59
CA ALA A 199 -0.57 -20.69 6.15
C ALA A 199 -1.33 -21.50 7.21
N GLU A 200 -0.65 -22.08 8.21
CA GLU A 200 -1.33 -22.67 9.37
C GLU A 200 -2.15 -21.60 10.10
N ASP A 201 -1.58 -20.39 10.27
CA ASP A 201 -2.31 -19.16 10.60
C ASP A 201 -2.54 -18.32 9.34
N THR A 202 -3.74 -17.80 9.19
CA THR A 202 -4.12 -16.97 8.04
C THR A 202 -4.14 -15.50 8.44
N THR A 203 -3.44 -14.67 7.66
CA THR A 203 -3.49 -13.21 7.79
C THR A 203 -4.25 -12.61 6.59
N LEU A 204 -5.25 -11.76 6.87
CA LEU A 204 -5.96 -10.98 5.88
C LEU A 204 -5.70 -9.51 6.15
N ASN A 205 -5.26 -8.78 5.11
CA ASN A 205 -5.09 -7.33 5.15
C ASN A 205 -6.04 -6.67 4.16
N SER A 206 -6.66 -5.56 4.58
CA SER A 206 -7.52 -4.75 3.74
C SER A 206 -7.21 -3.27 3.95
N GLU A 207 -7.02 -2.54 2.87
CA GLU A 207 -6.92 -1.08 2.89
C GLU A 207 -7.97 -0.46 1.98
N SER A 208 -8.74 0.48 2.53
CA SER A 208 -9.60 1.38 1.77
C SER A 208 -9.06 2.79 1.92
N ALA A 209 -8.72 3.46 0.82
CA ALA A 209 -8.17 4.80 0.89
C ALA A 209 -8.82 5.76 -0.11
N LEU A 210 -8.97 7.02 0.33
CA LEU A 210 -9.32 8.15 -0.51
C LEU A 210 -8.09 9.07 -0.60
N ASN A 211 -7.61 9.26 -1.81
CA ASN A 211 -6.47 10.12 -2.13
C ASN A 211 -7.01 11.36 -2.85
N VAL A 212 -6.69 12.54 -2.35
CA VAL A 212 -7.10 13.83 -2.93
C VAL A 212 -5.88 14.68 -3.19
N ALA A 213 -5.60 14.97 -4.46
CA ALA A 213 -4.52 15.87 -4.81
C ALA A 213 -4.91 17.32 -4.51
N ILE A 214 -4.00 18.01 -3.86
CA ILE A 214 -4.08 19.46 -3.58
C ILE A 214 -3.42 20.23 -4.72
N ASN A 215 -2.28 19.75 -5.20
CA ASN A 215 -1.55 20.26 -6.35
C ASN A 215 -0.68 19.16 -6.98
N GLU A 216 0.24 19.52 -7.89
CA GLU A 216 1.10 18.56 -8.60
C GLU A 216 2.02 17.71 -7.69
N HIS A 217 2.33 18.19 -6.49
CA HIS A 217 3.27 17.55 -5.58
C HIS A 217 2.63 17.09 -4.27
N PHE A 218 1.59 17.78 -3.80
CA PHE A 218 0.99 17.51 -2.51
C PHE A 218 -0.41 16.91 -2.64
N GLY A 219 -0.68 15.92 -1.81
CA GLY A 219 -2.00 15.30 -1.68
C GLY A 219 -2.32 14.92 -0.24
N LEU A 220 -3.59 14.75 0.02
CA LEU A 220 -4.15 14.25 1.27
C LEU A 220 -4.62 12.81 1.04
N LYS A 221 -4.26 11.92 1.97
CA LYS A 221 -4.72 10.54 2.00
C LYS A 221 -5.46 10.28 3.30
N VAL A 222 -6.68 9.77 3.20
CA VAL A 222 -7.42 9.14 4.30
C VAL A 222 -7.47 7.66 4.03
N ALA A 223 -6.93 6.83 4.93
CA ALA A 223 -6.93 5.39 4.78
C ALA A 223 -7.54 4.70 6.01
N TYR A 224 -8.26 3.62 5.76
CA TYR A 224 -8.77 2.71 6.75
C TYR A 224 -8.20 1.32 6.48
N ASN A 225 -7.41 0.84 7.42
CA ASN A 225 -6.72 -0.44 7.38
C ASN A 225 -7.37 -1.41 8.35
N VAL A 226 -7.51 -2.66 7.92
CA VAL A 226 -7.97 -3.78 8.74
C VAL A 226 -7.01 -4.93 8.53
N THR A 227 -6.42 -5.42 9.61
CA THR A 227 -5.65 -6.66 9.64
C THR A 227 -6.40 -7.67 10.49
N TRP A 228 -6.61 -8.87 9.95
CA TRP A 228 -7.21 -9.98 10.66
C TRP A 228 -6.26 -11.18 10.66
N ASN A 229 -6.06 -11.77 11.82
CA ASN A 229 -5.26 -12.98 12.02
C ASN A 229 -6.14 -14.10 12.59
N SER A 230 -6.04 -15.28 12.01
CA SER A 230 -6.76 -16.47 12.54
C SER A 230 -6.22 -16.94 13.89
N GLU A 231 -4.92 -16.82 14.08
CA GLU A 231 -4.20 -17.22 15.31
C GLU A 231 -3.24 -16.11 15.73
N PRO A 232 -3.75 -15.08 16.44
CA PRO A 232 -2.90 -13.99 16.91
C PRO A 232 -1.98 -14.47 18.05
N PRO A 233 -0.79 -13.85 18.21
CA PRO A 233 0.11 -14.17 19.32
C PRO A 233 -0.56 -13.97 20.70
N GLU A 234 -0.18 -14.76 21.69
CA GLU A 234 -0.72 -14.64 23.07
C GLU A 234 -0.51 -13.26 23.68
N SER A 235 0.54 -12.55 23.30
CA SER A 235 0.83 -11.17 23.74
C SER A 235 -0.12 -10.12 23.11
N ALA A 236 -0.84 -10.47 22.06
CA ALA A 236 -1.79 -9.60 21.36
C ALA A 236 -3.00 -10.42 20.88
N PRO A 237 -3.90 -10.85 21.78
CA PRO A 237 -4.93 -11.85 21.50
C PRO A 237 -6.09 -11.39 20.63
N GLU A 238 -6.14 -10.12 20.25
CA GLU A 238 -7.18 -9.60 19.36
C GLU A 238 -6.97 -10.09 17.92
N HIS A 239 -8.00 -10.69 17.33
CA HIS A 239 -7.96 -11.18 15.96
C HIS A 239 -7.99 -10.07 14.92
N THR A 240 -8.45 -8.88 15.27
CA THR A 240 -8.68 -7.81 14.31
C THR A 240 -8.11 -6.49 14.79
N ASP A 241 -7.14 -5.99 14.06
CA ASP A 241 -6.62 -4.63 14.20
C ASP A 241 -7.26 -3.69 13.19
N ARG A 242 -7.60 -2.49 13.62
CA ARG A 242 -8.18 -1.44 12.77
C ARG A 242 -7.44 -0.14 12.99
N ARG A 243 -7.07 0.51 11.88
CA ARG A 243 -6.38 1.79 11.92
C ARG A 243 -6.97 2.75 10.89
N THR A 244 -7.24 3.98 11.33
CA THR A 244 -7.54 5.10 10.42
C THR A 244 -6.36 6.04 10.41
N THR A 245 -5.88 6.41 9.23
CA THR A 245 -4.79 7.36 9.05
C THR A 245 -5.21 8.54 8.21
N LEU A 246 -4.71 9.71 8.56
CA LEU A 246 -4.78 10.93 7.75
C LEU A 246 -3.32 11.36 7.50
N SER A 247 -2.93 11.41 6.24
CA SER A 247 -1.55 11.70 5.85
C SER A 247 -1.48 12.80 4.82
N LEU A 248 -0.45 13.63 4.90
CA LEU A 248 -0.03 14.52 3.83
C LEU A 248 1.04 13.78 3.01
N GLY A 249 0.81 13.66 1.72
CA GLY A 249 1.72 13.02 0.79
C GLY A 249 2.45 14.02 -0.09
N TYR A 250 3.71 13.68 -0.43
CA TYR A 250 4.52 14.36 -1.43
C TYR A 250 4.90 13.38 -2.54
N SER A 251 4.65 13.77 -3.79
CA SER A 251 4.95 12.98 -5.00
C SER A 251 6.02 13.65 -5.85
N MET A 252 6.94 12.86 -6.41
CA MET A 252 8.04 13.28 -7.28
C MET A 252 7.86 12.75 -8.71
#